data_141d69d0b9df8a2547fcc52589fb1ad9
#
_entry.id   141d69d0b9df8a2547fcc52589fb1ad9
#
_cell.length_a   1.000
_cell.length_b   1.000
_cell.length_c   1.000
_cell.angle_alpha   90.00
_cell.angle_beta   90.00
_cell.angle_gamma   90.00
#
_symmetry.space_group_name_H-M   'P 1'
#
loop_
_entity.id
_entity.type
_entity.pdbx_description
1 polymer ?
#
loop_
_entity_poly.entity_id
_entity_poly.type
_entity_poly.pdbx_seq_one_letter_code
_entity_poly.pdbx_strand_id
1 'polypeptide(L)'
;MSPSTLPTNFNVDKLTGILGSTTIFTTQVAPSPSPTPTAEPTGVSATASLGSVTVSVSTTTLYAVTVAEYSGANYFYIDGVRAPTLSLTEGRTYQFGQSDSSNATHPLRISTTSNGTHAGGSEYTTGVTTYGTPGSGGAYTEITVASGAPTLYYYCSNHSGMGGQLNT
;
A
#
# COMPACT_ATOMS: atom_id res chain seq x y z
N MET A 1 52.54 -0.82 -12.22
CA MET A 1 51.46 -0.51 -11.30
C MET A 1 50.21 -1.23 -11.81
N SER A 2 49.80 -2.29 -11.11
CA SER A 2 48.65 -3.10 -11.52
C SER A 2 47.34 -2.36 -11.25
N PRO A 3 46.37 -2.40 -12.16
CA PRO A 3 45.04 -1.81 -11.89
C PRO A 3 44.30 -2.67 -10.88
N SER A 4 43.79 -2.01 -9.86
CA SER A 4 42.92 -2.60 -8.84
C SER A 4 41.57 -2.98 -9.47
N THR A 5 41.26 -4.26 -9.54
CA THR A 5 39.95 -4.76 -9.93
C THR A 5 38.97 -4.55 -8.77
N LEU A 6 37.94 -3.76 -8.98
CA LEU A 6 36.79 -3.65 -8.09
C LEU A 6 36.01 -4.97 -8.11
N PRO A 7 35.53 -5.47 -6.97
CA PRO A 7 34.72 -6.70 -6.91
C PRO A 7 33.37 -6.49 -7.57
N THR A 8 33.04 -7.37 -8.52
CA THR A 8 31.81 -7.34 -9.32
C THR A 8 30.59 -8.00 -8.65
N ASN A 9 30.65 -8.29 -7.34
CA ASN A 9 29.53 -8.87 -6.59
C ASN A 9 29.20 -8.00 -5.39
N PHE A 10 28.24 -7.11 -5.56
CA PHE A 10 27.58 -6.47 -4.45
C PHE A 10 26.41 -7.38 -4.03
N ASN A 11 26.61 -8.15 -2.96
CA ASN A 11 25.58 -8.99 -2.39
C ASN A 11 24.74 -8.14 -1.45
N VAL A 12 23.48 -7.87 -1.83
CA VAL A 12 22.52 -7.07 -1.04
C VAL A 12 21.86 -7.87 0.10
N ASP A 13 22.29 -9.12 0.35
CA ASP A 13 21.72 -9.97 1.41
C ASP A 13 22.07 -9.51 2.84
N LYS A 14 22.81 -8.44 3.02
CA LYS A 14 23.30 -7.98 4.32
C LYS A 14 22.74 -6.64 4.79
N LEU A 15 21.60 -6.19 4.25
CA LEU A 15 20.85 -5.03 4.76
C LEU A 15 19.67 -5.44 5.68
N THR A 16 19.77 -6.61 6.33
CA THR A 16 18.84 -7.04 7.37
C THR A 16 19.38 -6.54 8.72
N GLY A 17 19.05 -5.33 9.04
CA GLY A 17 19.33 -4.80 10.37
C GLY A 17 18.86 -3.36 10.46
N ILE A 18 17.84 -3.17 11.31
CA ILE A 18 17.39 -1.88 11.80
C ILE A 18 16.40 -1.17 10.87
N LEU A 19 15.22 -1.78 10.67
CA LEU A 19 13.94 -1.06 10.53
C LEU A 19 12.83 -2.13 10.57
N GLY A 20 11.85 -1.97 11.44
CA GLY A 20 10.80 -2.95 11.67
C GLY A 20 10.12 -3.37 10.37
N SER A 21 9.85 -4.65 10.30
CA SER A 21 9.08 -5.41 9.28
C SER A 21 8.67 -4.63 8.02
N THR A 22 9.64 -4.28 7.17
CA THR A 22 9.40 -3.73 5.84
C THR A 22 9.81 -4.80 4.83
N THR A 23 8.84 -5.35 4.10
CA THR A 23 9.13 -6.27 2.99
C THR A 23 9.68 -5.45 1.82
N ILE A 24 10.96 -5.61 1.52
CA ILE A 24 11.60 -4.97 0.35
C ILE A 24 11.47 -5.94 -0.83
N PHE A 25 10.69 -5.58 -1.83
CA PHE A 25 10.69 -6.26 -3.11
C PHE A 25 11.80 -5.68 -3.98
N THR A 26 12.88 -6.44 -4.20
CA THR A 26 13.91 -6.08 -5.18
C THR A 26 13.52 -6.67 -6.54
N THR A 27 13.20 -5.82 -7.49
CA THR A 27 13.11 -6.23 -8.89
C THR A 27 14.52 -6.34 -9.44
N GLN A 28 14.98 -7.57 -9.67
CA GLN A 28 16.28 -7.81 -10.30
C GLN A 28 16.16 -7.49 -11.79
N VAL A 29 16.80 -6.40 -12.21
CA VAL A 29 17.00 -6.12 -13.64
C VAL A 29 18.13 -7.01 -14.13
N ALA A 30 17.82 -7.93 -15.03
CA ALA A 30 18.82 -8.79 -15.66
C ALA A 30 19.88 -7.92 -16.38
N PRO A 31 21.17 -8.25 -16.28
CA PRO A 31 22.21 -7.52 -17.00
C PRO A 31 22.02 -7.75 -18.52
N SER A 32 22.01 -6.65 -19.27
CA SER A 32 22.05 -6.69 -20.73
C SER A 32 23.32 -7.41 -21.19
N PRO A 33 23.26 -8.28 -22.22
CA PRO A 33 24.45 -8.98 -22.69
C PRO A 33 25.49 -7.98 -23.17
N SER A 34 26.71 -8.15 -22.67
CA SER A 34 27.90 -7.38 -23.07
C SER A 34 28.22 -7.66 -24.55
N PRO A 35 28.45 -6.65 -25.38
CA PRO A 35 28.92 -6.90 -26.75
C PRO A 35 30.35 -7.43 -26.71
N THR A 36 30.61 -8.47 -27.52
CA THR A 36 31.93 -9.06 -27.73
C THR A 36 32.86 -8.02 -28.32
N PRO A 37 34.09 -7.80 -27.79
CA PRO A 37 35.02 -6.82 -28.35
C PRO A 37 35.62 -7.35 -29.64
N THR A 38 35.41 -6.66 -30.74
CA THR A 38 36.13 -6.84 -32.01
C THR A 38 37.06 -5.63 -32.14
N ALA A 39 38.39 -5.89 -32.14
CA ALA A 39 39.51 -5.04 -32.51
C ALA A 39 39.50 -3.57 -32.06
N GLU A 40 40.57 -3.19 -31.35
CA GLU A 40 40.86 -1.82 -30.88
C GLU A 40 40.93 -0.79 -32.02
N PRO A 41 40.30 0.37 -31.79
CA PRO A 41 40.88 1.64 -32.21
C PRO A 41 41.31 2.44 -30.99
N THR A 42 42.55 2.89 -31.01
CA THR A 42 43.15 3.83 -30.08
C THR A 42 42.26 5.08 -29.88
N GLY A 43 41.84 5.32 -28.64
CA GLY A 43 41.47 6.68 -28.24
C GLY A 43 39.96 6.98 -28.09
N VAL A 44 39.11 6.02 -27.62
CA VAL A 44 37.73 6.34 -27.23
C VAL A 44 37.57 6.15 -25.73
N SER A 45 37.45 7.27 -24.98
CA SER A 45 37.00 7.28 -23.60
C SER A 45 35.49 7.05 -23.59
N ALA A 46 35.04 5.84 -23.22
CA ALA A 46 33.64 5.59 -22.94
C ALA A 46 33.31 6.03 -21.50
N THR A 47 32.59 7.14 -21.34
CA THR A 47 32.04 7.54 -20.06
C THR A 47 30.74 6.74 -19.87
N ALA A 48 30.76 5.69 -19.08
CA ALA A 48 29.55 5.00 -18.66
C ALA A 48 28.82 5.89 -17.65
N SER A 49 27.70 6.50 -18.05
CA SER A 49 26.77 7.16 -17.16
C SER A 49 25.95 6.08 -16.44
N LEU A 50 26.20 5.89 -15.16
CA LEU A 50 25.30 5.11 -14.29
C LEU A 50 23.99 5.89 -14.15
N GLY A 51 22.93 5.40 -14.76
CA GLY A 51 21.59 5.95 -14.56
C GLY A 51 21.22 5.91 -13.08
N SER A 52 20.58 6.97 -12.60
CA SER A 52 20.07 7.02 -11.22
C SER A 52 19.08 5.87 -10.98
N VAL A 53 19.41 4.97 -10.06
CA VAL A 53 18.47 3.96 -9.56
C VAL A 53 17.61 4.63 -8.51
N THR A 54 16.34 4.90 -8.85
CA THR A 54 15.36 5.38 -7.88
C THR A 54 14.75 4.16 -7.19
N VAL A 55 15.08 3.95 -5.93
CA VAL A 55 14.41 2.93 -5.11
C VAL A 55 13.16 3.55 -4.51
N SER A 56 11.99 3.17 -5.02
CA SER A 56 10.71 3.55 -4.42
C SER A 56 10.33 2.50 -3.38
N VAL A 57 10.31 2.89 -2.11
CA VAL A 57 9.77 2.06 -1.03
C VAL A 57 8.27 2.36 -0.95
N SER A 58 7.44 1.40 -1.36
CA SER A 58 6.01 1.46 -1.12
C SER A 58 5.74 1.00 0.30
N THR A 59 5.25 1.89 1.17
CA THR A 59 4.86 1.57 2.54
C THR A 59 3.34 1.52 2.63
N THR A 60 2.80 0.40 3.13
CA THR A 60 1.38 0.30 3.47
C THR A 60 1.16 0.84 4.88
N THR A 61 0.22 1.77 5.02
CA THR A 61 -0.24 2.23 6.33
C THR A 61 -1.34 1.29 6.81
N LEU A 62 -1.18 0.75 8.02
CA LEU A 62 -2.12 -0.20 8.61
C LEU A 62 -3.00 0.51 9.63
N TYR A 63 -4.31 0.31 9.52
CA TYR A 63 -5.32 0.74 10.48
C TYR A 63 -5.99 -0.47 11.11
N ALA A 64 -6.08 -0.51 12.43
CA ALA A 64 -6.87 -1.52 13.13
C ALA A 64 -8.34 -1.07 13.17
N VAL A 65 -9.24 -1.94 12.69
CA VAL A 65 -10.69 -1.68 12.70
C VAL A 65 -11.37 -2.56 13.72
N THR A 66 -12.18 -1.97 14.57
CA THR A 66 -13.10 -2.66 15.47
C THR A 66 -14.51 -2.08 15.33
N VAL A 67 -15.51 -2.79 15.83
CA VAL A 67 -16.89 -2.31 15.89
C VAL A 67 -17.33 -2.26 17.34
N ALA A 68 -17.94 -1.14 17.73
CA ALA A 68 -18.53 -1.02 19.05
C ALA A 68 -19.81 -0.17 18.98
N GLU A 69 -20.70 -0.44 19.93
CA GLU A 69 -21.92 0.35 20.13
C GLU A 69 -21.63 1.68 20.79
N TYR A 70 -22.29 2.73 20.32
CA TYR A 70 -22.34 4.03 20.96
C TYR A 70 -23.74 4.62 20.78
N SER A 71 -24.39 4.94 21.90
CA SER A 71 -25.74 5.55 21.91
C SER A 71 -26.79 4.77 21.10
N GLY A 72 -26.75 3.44 21.18
CA GLY A 72 -27.73 2.56 20.52
C GLY A 72 -27.46 2.24 19.05
N ALA A 73 -26.29 2.62 18.52
CA ALA A 73 -25.87 2.31 17.14
C ALA A 73 -24.42 1.80 17.10
N ASN A 74 -24.14 0.92 16.16
CA ASN A 74 -22.79 0.43 15.91
C ASN A 74 -21.98 1.40 15.04
N TYR A 75 -20.69 1.56 15.35
CA TYR A 75 -19.74 2.36 14.58
C TYR A 75 -18.44 1.62 14.37
N PHE A 76 -17.79 1.89 13.25
CA PHE A 76 -16.38 1.55 13.10
C PHE A 76 -15.52 2.45 14.00
N TYR A 77 -14.60 1.82 14.71
CA TYR A 77 -13.51 2.47 15.40
C TYR A 77 -12.22 2.14 14.63
N ILE A 78 -11.52 3.17 14.20
CA ILE A 78 -10.24 3.03 13.49
C ILE A 78 -9.15 3.52 14.43
N ASP A 79 -8.21 2.62 14.79
CA ASP A 79 -7.20 2.83 15.82
C ASP A 79 -7.80 3.36 17.14
N GLY A 80 -8.96 2.84 17.51
CA GLY A 80 -9.68 3.21 18.74
C GLY A 80 -10.48 4.52 18.66
N VAL A 81 -10.48 5.24 17.53
CA VAL A 81 -11.26 6.47 17.34
C VAL A 81 -12.55 6.15 16.59
N ARG A 82 -13.70 6.59 17.14
CA ARG A 82 -15.02 6.36 16.56
C ARG A 82 -15.20 7.15 15.27
N ALA A 83 -15.47 6.46 14.18
CA ALA A 83 -15.81 7.00 12.85
C ALA A 83 -14.94 8.22 12.44
N PRO A 84 -13.58 8.14 12.52
CA PRO A 84 -12.75 9.30 12.26
C PRO A 84 -12.78 9.70 10.78
N THR A 85 -12.57 10.98 10.51
CA THR A 85 -12.13 11.43 9.20
C THR A 85 -10.64 11.17 9.07
N LEU A 86 -10.23 10.47 8.00
CA LEU A 86 -8.83 10.17 7.73
C LEU A 86 -8.36 10.96 6.51
N SER A 87 -7.08 11.38 6.53
CA SER A 87 -6.42 11.98 5.37
C SER A 87 -5.50 10.94 4.73
N LEU A 88 -5.79 10.62 3.48
CA LEU A 88 -5.02 9.71 2.67
C LEU A 88 -4.20 10.50 1.64
N THR A 89 -3.12 9.93 1.16
CA THR A 89 -2.25 10.54 0.15
C THR A 89 -2.31 9.71 -1.13
N GLU A 90 -2.48 10.36 -2.26
CA GLU A 90 -2.42 9.71 -3.58
C GLU A 90 -1.14 8.87 -3.75
N GLY A 91 -1.27 7.74 -4.42
CA GLY A 91 -0.20 6.79 -4.68
C GLY A 91 0.23 5.96 -3.47
N ARG A 92 -0.33 6.19 -2.27
CA ARG A 92 -0.05 5.39 -1.07
C ARG A 92 -1.11 4.33 -0.85
N THR A 93 -0.70 3.26 -0.16
CA THR A 93 -1.56 2.13 0.18
C THR A 93 -1.94 2.18 1.66
N TYR A 94 -3.21 1.97 1.94
CA TYR A 94 -3.81 1.93 3.28
C TYR A 94 -4.61 0.66 3.45
N GLN A 95 -4.38 -0.06 4.54
CA GLN A 95 -5.07 -1.30 4.83
C GLN A 95 -5.88 -1.18 6.12
N PHE A 96 -7.16 -1.44 6.02
CA PHE A 96 -8.13 -1.46 7.14
C PHE A 96 -8.29 -2.89 7.60
N GLY A 97 -7.55 -3.27 8.64
CA GLY A 97 -7.54 -4.63 9.20
C GLY A 97 -8.84 -4.94 9.94
N GLN A 98 -9.57 -5.95 9.47
CA GLN A 98 -10.86 -6.36 10.02
C GLN A 98 -10.78 -7.73 10.72
N SER A 99 -9.61 -8.07 11.28
CA SER A 99 -9.39 -9.36 11.94
C SER A 99 -10.09 -9.49 13.29
N ASP A 100 -10.38 -8.37 13.95
CA ASP A 100 -11.08 -8.39 15.24
C ASP A 100 -12.50 -8.94 15.09
N SER A 101 -12.93 -9.82 16.02
CA SER A 101 -14.21 -10.51 15.97
C SER A 101 -15.42 -9.58 15.97
N SER A 102 -15.28 -8.36 16.50
CA SER A 102 -16.33 -7.33 16.44
C SER A 102 -16.70 -6.92 15.02
N ASN A 103 -15.82 -7.14 14.05
CA ASN A 103 -16.11 -6.90 12.64
C ASN A 103 -16.98 -7.97 11.98
N ALA A 104 -17.28 -9.07 12.67
CA ALA A 104 -18.19 -10.09 12.13
C ALA A 104 -19.50 -9.45 11.67
N THR A 105 -19.96 -9.76 10.45
CA THR A 105 -21.13 -9.13 9.81
C THR A 105 -21.01 -7.63 9.46
N HIS A 106 -19.83 -7.01 9.65
CA HIS A 106 -19.60 -5.61 9.35
C HIS A 106 -18.49 -5.40 8.30
N PRO A 107 -18.70 -5.79 7.02
CA PRO A 107 -17.71 -5.55 5.97
C PRO A 107 -17.51 -4.06 5.74
N LEU A 108 -16.28 -3.57 5.90
CA LEU A 108 -15.90 -2.22 5.52
C LEU A 108 -15.73 -2.14 4.00
N ARG A 109 -16.37 -1.16 3.38
CA ARG A 109 -16.29 -0.85 1.95
C ARG A 109 -16.06 0.64 1.75
N ILE A 110 -15.69 1.03 0.54
CA ILE A 110 -15.39 2.41 0.17
C ILE A 110 -16.37 2.88 -0.90
N SER A 111 -16.77 4.15 -0.87
CA SER A 111 -17.71 4.79 -1.80
C SER A 111 -17.35 6.26 -2.00
N THR A 112 -17.80 6.86 -3.10
CA THR A 112 -17.80 8.32 -3.29
C THR A 112 -18.99 9.01 -2.64
N THR A 113 -19.94 8.23 -2.11
CA THR A 113 -21.14 8.74 -1.44
C THR A 113 -21.05 8.43 0.05
N SER A 114 -21.30 9.42 0.90
CA SER A 114 -21.42 9.20 2.34
C SER A 114 -22.48 8.11 2.62
N ASN A 115 -22.14 7.18 3.54
CA ASN A 115 -22.97 6.00 3.83
C ASN A 115 -23.16 5.02 2.63
N GLY A 116 -22.41 5.18 1.56
CA GLY A 116 -22.28 4.25 0.43
C GLY A 116 -23.60 3.85 -0.21
N THR A 117 -23.81 2.55 -0.37
CA THR A 117 -25.00 1.98 -1.01
C THR A 117 -26.30 2.24 -0.24
N HIS A 118 -26.23 2.51 1.08
CA HIS A 118 -27.42 2.86 1.89
C HIS A 118 -27.97 4.26 1.57
N ALA A 119 -27.16 5.11 0.93
CA ALA A 119 -27.56 6.45 0.49
C ALA A 119 -27.71 6.53 -1.05
N GLY A 120 -27.90 5.39 -1.71
CA GLY A 120 -28.05 5.32 -3.17
C GLY A 120 -26.75 5.44 -3.96
N GLY A 121 -25.59 5.43 -3.29
CA GLY A 121 -24.28 5.39 -3.92
C GLY A 121 -23.89 3.98 -4.38
N SER A 122 -22.71 3.90 -4.99
CA SER A 122 -22.07 2.64 -5.40
C SER A 122 -20.76 2.44 -4.67
N GLU A 123 -20.32 1.20 -4.57
CA GLU A 123 -19.00 0.87 -4.05
C GLU A 123 -17.91 1.43 -4.99
N TYR A 124 -16.90 2.07 -4.42
CA TYR A 124 -15.70 2.53 -5.12
C TYR A 124 -14.68 1.39 -5.11
N THR A 125 -14.29 0.95 -6.30
CA THR A 125 -13.41 -0.23 -6.48
C THR A 125 -12.04 0.10 -7.07
N THR A 126 -11.80 1.33 -7.52
CA THR A 126 -10.51 1.72 -8.10
C THR A 126 -9.40 1.66 -7.06
N GLY A 127 -8.44 0.76 -7.29
CA GLY A 127 -7.34 0.52 -6.36
C GLY A 127 -7.74 -0.15 -5.04
N VAL A 128 -8.99 -0.66 -4.93
CA VAL A 128 -9.52 -1.31 -3.73
C VAL A 128 -9.49 -2.82 -3.88
N THR A 129 -9.01 -3.52 -2.85
CA THR A 129 -9.09 -4.97 -2.71
C THR A 129 -9.62 -5.34 -1.33
N THR A 130 -10.26 -6.50 -1.23
CA THR A 130 -10.72 -7.06 0.04
C THR A 130 -10.21 -8.48 0.19
N TYR A 131 -9.87 -8.88 1.41
CA TYR A 131 -9.37 -10.21 1.71
C TYR A 131 -10.01 -10.75 2.99
N GLY A 132 -10.32 -12.05 2.96
CA GLY A 132 -10.87 -12.77 4.09
C GLY A 132 -12.31 -12.39 4.43
N THR A 133 -12.79 -12.94 5.55
CA THR A 133 -14.11 -12.64 6.11
C THR A 133 -13.94 -11.71 7.29
N PRO A 134 -14.59 -10.54 7.33
CA PRO A 134 -14.54 -9.64 8.49
C PRO A 134 -14.83 -10.37 9.80
N GLY A 135 -14.04 -10.11 10.83
CA GLY A 135 -14.07 -10.83 12.10
C GLY A 135 -13.19 -12.08 12.15
N SER A 136 -12.53 -12.45 11.05
CA SER A 136 -11.60 -13.59 10.98
C SER A 136 -10.18 -13.12 10.81
N GLY A 137 -9.22 -13.91 11.31
CA GLY A 137 -7.80 -13.56 11.24
C GLY A 137 -7.33 -13.27 9.81
N GLY A 138 -6.63 -12.17 9.62
CA GLY A 138 -6.09 -11.72 8.34
C GLY A 138 -7.07 -11.01 7.42
N ALA A 139 -8.33 -10.80 7.83
CA ALA A 139 -9.31 -10.06 7.01
C ALA A 139 -8.97 -8.57 6.94
N TYR A 140 -9.11 -7.97 5.74
CA TYR A 140 -8.90 -6.53 5.54
C TYR A 140 -9.61 -5.99 4.29
N THR A 141 -9.77 -4.69 4.25
CA THR A 141 -10.01 -3.89 3.04
C THR A 141 -8.81 -2.98 2.82
N GLU A 142 -8.27 -2.99 1.60
CA GLU A 142 -7.09 -2.21 1.24
C GLU A 142 -7.41 -1.27 0.09
N ILE A 143 -6.84 -0.06 0.10
CA ILE A 143 -6.89 0.89 -1.00
C ILE A 143 -5.50 1.42 -1.32
N THR A 144 -5.10 1.37 -2.59
CA THR A 144 -4.06 2.25 -3.14
C THR A 144 -4.75 3.46 -3.75
N VAL A 145 -4.54 4.62 -3.15
CA VAL A 145 -5.25 5.84 -3.55
C VAL A 145 -4.81 6.26 -4.95
N ALA A 146 -5.75 6.27 -5.89
CA ALA A 146 -5.48 6.70 -7.26
C ALA A 146 -5.17 8.20 -7.34
N SER A 147 -4.38 8.61 -8.32
CA SER A 147 -4.21 10.04 -8.61
C SER A 147 -5.52 10.65 -9.06
N GLY A 148 -5.88 11.81 -8.49
CA GLY A 148 -7.15 12.48 -8.73
C GLY A 148 -8.36 11.76 -8.12
N ALA A 149 -8.14 10.89 -7.12
CA ALA A 149 -9.24 10.28 -6.40
C ALA A 149 -10.12 11.35 -5.74
N PRO A 150 -11.46 11.27 -5.86
CA PRO A 150 -12.35 12.20 -5.17
C PRO A 150 -12.36 11.92 -3.68
N THR A 151 -12.95 12.82 -2.89
CA THR A 151 -13.28 12.52 -1.50
C THR A 151 -14.05 11.21 -1.42
N LEU A 152 -13.56 10.30 -0.58
CA LEU A 152 -14.13 8.97 -0.38
C LEU A 152 -14.74 8.84 1.02
N TYR A 153 -15.51 7.78 1.19
CA TYR A 153 -16.13 7.43 2.47
C TYR A 153 -16.00 5.94 2.70
N TYR A 154 -15.60 5.53 3.89
CA TYR A 154 -15.74 4.15 4.29
C TYR A 154 -17.10 3.94 4.95
N TYR A 155 -17.69 2.78 4.74
CA TYR A 155 -19.02 2.42 5.25
C TYR A 155 -19.11 0.92 5.47
N CYS A 156 -20.09 0.48 6.25
CA CYS A 156 -20.43 -0.94 6.36
C CYS A 156 -21.43 -1.31 5.27
N SER A 157 -21.16 -2.35 4.47
CA SER A 157 -22.10 -2.76 3.40
C SER A 157 -23.41 -3.33 3.92
N ASN A 158 -23.42 -3.83 5.16
CA ASN A 158 -24.61 -4.46 5.76
C ASN A 158 -25.44 -3.51 6.62
N HIS A 159 -24.82 -2.47 7.21
CA HIS A 159 -25.49 -1.60 8.17
C HIS A 159 -25.20 -0.14 7.86
N SER A 160 -26.26 0.65 7.90
CA SER A 160 -26.21 2.09 7.65
C SER A 160 -25.59 2.86 8.84
N GLY A 161 -24.94 4.00 8.57
CA GLY A 161 -24.53 4.97 9.57
C GLY A 161 -23.25 4.64 10.34
N MET A 162 -22.49 3.61 9.95
CA MET A 162 -21.29 3.17 10.70
C MET A 162 -19.98 3.85 10.31
N GLY A 163 -19.92 4.51 9.15
CA GLY A 163 -18.67 4.93 8.51
C GLY A 163 -18.25 6.38 8.76
N GLY A 164 -17.23 6.81 8.01
CA GLY A 164 -16.65 8.16 8.05
C GLY A 164 -16.03 8.55 6.71
N GLN A 165 -15.34 9.69 6.69
CA GLN A 165 -14.79 10.29 5.49
C GLN A 165 -13.30 9.96 5.32
N LEU A 166 -12.88 9.82 4.06
CA LEU A 166 -11.50 9.70 3.62
C LEU A 166 -11.18 10.90 2.72
N ASN A 167 -10.36 11.83 3.18
CA ASN A 167 -9.83 12.93 2.36
C ASN A 167 -8.65 12.39 1.55
N THR A 168 -8.69 12.52 0.24
CA THR A 168 -7.69 12.06 -0.71
C THR A 168 -6.95 13.22 -1.33
#